data_78912e54f92db6b9c822005dbd80de42
#
_entry.id   78912e54f92db6b9c822005dbd80de42
#
_cell.length_a   1.000
_cell.length_b   1.000
_cell.length_c   1.000
_cell.angle_alpha   90.00
_cell.angle_beta   90.00
_cell.angle_gamma   90.00
#
_symmetry.space_group_name_H-M   'P 1'
#
loop_
_entity.id
_entity.type
_entity.pdbx_description
1 polymer ?
#
loop_
_entity_poly.entity_id
_entity_poly.type
_entity_poly.pdbx_seq_one_letter_code
_entity_poly.pdbx_strand_id
1 'polypeptide(L)'
;LFTIFSLINIRKLYKQNAMKVSFMFDAINNNDYSFKYATEGHGTDDKLVSMSLNRITQILFQAKADAIQREKYYEVILNFVKTGIIVIDDNGTICQSNDEAFRLLGISILTHIKQLAQIDVQLVNILNNIQAGEKKQISISNERGFVTLSLHASEIELRDKHVRIIALNDIKNEMEEKELDSWIRLTRVLTHEIMNSIT
;
A
#
# COMPACT_ATOMS: atom_id res chain seq x y z
N LEU A 1 -20.10 -20.17 57.86
CA LEU A 1 -20.17 -21.15 56.75
C LEU A 1 -20.66 -20.49 55.44
N PHE A 2 -21.75 -19.72 55.50
CA PHE A 2 -22.33 -19.07 54.29
C PHE A 2 -21.42 -18.03 53.64
N THR A 3 -20.71 -17.23 54.45
CA THR A 3 -19.76 -16.21 53.96
C THR A 3 -18.54 -16.83 53.27
N ILE A 4 -18.02 -17.93 53.77
CA ILE A 4 -16.88 -18.65 53.18
C ILE A 4 -17.30 -19.26 51.81
N PHE A 5 -18.49 -19.85 51.75
CA PHE A 5 -19.04 -20.41 50.50
C PHE A 5 -19.26 -19.33 49.45
N SER A 6 -19.78 -18.17 49.83
CA SER A 6 -19.94 -17.01 48.93
C SER A 6 -18.61 -16.52 48.40
N LEU A 7 -17.57 -16.40 49.23
CA LEU A 7 -16.22 -15.99 48.84
C LEU A 7 -15.58 -16.99 47.85
N ILE A 8 -15.77 -18.28 48.06
CA ILE A 8 -15.26 -19.32 47.16
C ILE A 8 -15.93 -19.20 45.77
N ASN A 9 -17.25 -18.98 45.72
CA ASN A 9 -17.99 -18.81 44.45
C ASN A 9 -17.57 -17.56 43.72
N ILE A 10 -17.40 -16.43 44.39
CA ILE A 10 -16.91 -15.18 43.79
C ILE A 10 -15.52 -15.39 43.22
N ARG A 11 -14.59 -16.01 43.94
CA ARG A 11 -13.24 -16.31 43.49
C ARG A 11 -13.23 -17.22 42.25
N LYS A 12 -14.11 -18.22 42.22
CA LYS A 12 -14.27 -19.15 41.09
C LYS A 12 -14.77 -18.40 39.85
N LEU A 13 -15.78 -17.56 39.99
CA LEU A 13 -16.32 -16.75 38.89
C LEU A 13 -15.29 -15.79 38.35
N TYR A 14 -14.57 -15.08 39.22
CA TYR A 14 -13.48 -14.19 38.82
C TYR A 14 -12.41 -14.92 38.02
N LYS A 15 -11.96 -16.09 38.49
CA LYS A 15 -10.95 -16.91 37.83
C LYS A 15 -11.43 -17.38 36.45
N GLN A 16 -12.68 -17.80 36.31
CA GLN A 16 -13.27 -18.21 35.04
C GLN A 16 -13.31 -17.06 34.02
N ASN A 17 -13.73 -15.87 34.45
CA ASN A 17 -13.77 -14.70 33.60
C ASN A 17 -12.38 -14.24 33.19
N ALA A 18 -11.40 -14.25 34.10
CA ALA A 18 -10.01 -13.95 33.77
C ALA A 18 -9.43 -14.93 32.76
N MET A 19 -9.74 -16.22 32.86
CA MET A 19 -9.31 -17.24 31.89
C MET A 19 -9.96 -17.03 30.51
N LYS A 20 -11.23 -16.63 30.42
CA LYS A 20 -11.90 -16.31 29.18
C LYS A 20 -11.19 -15.14 28.46
N VAL A 21 -10.87 -14.07 29.21
CA VAL A 21 -10.14 -12.92 28.67
C VAL A 21 -8.76 -13.33 28.16
N SER A 22 -7.99 -14.08 28.96
CA SER A 22 -6.67 -14.58 28.54
C SER A 22 -6.76 -15.40 27.26
N PHE A 23 -7.67 -16.36 27.20
CA PHE A 23 -7.88 -17.20 26.04
C PHE A 23 -8.25 -16.37 24.79
N MET A 24 -9.11 -15.35 24.95
CA MET A 24 -9.44 -14.44 23.85
C MET A 24 -8.19 -13.74 23.29
N PHE A 25 -7.33 -13.21 24.16
CA PHE A 25 -6.11 -12.54 23.72
C PHE A 25 -5.13 -13.50 23.05
N ASP A 26 -4.99 -14.72 23.58
CA ASP A 26 -4.14 -15.75 22.99
C ASP A 26 -4.64 -16.15 21.59
N ALA A 27 -5.94 -16.32 21.43
CA ALA A 27 -6.55 -16.62 20.15
C ALA A 27 -6.37 -15.48 19.14
N ILE A 28 -6.60 -14.23 19.55
CA ILE A 28 -6.39 -13.05 18.70
C ILE A 28 -4.93 -12.91 18.28
N ASN A 29 -3.97 -13.14 19.17
CA ASN A 29 -2.54 -13.15 18.86
C ASN A 29 -2.17 -14.21 17.81
N ASN A 30 -2.85 -15.36 17.85
CA ASN A 30 -2.70 -16.44 16.87
C ASN A 30 -3.55 -16.22 15.60
N ASN A 31 -4.18 -15.04 15.45
CA ASN A 31 -5.09 -14.73 14.34
C ASN A 31 -6.33 -15.65 14.25
N ASP A 32 -6.71 -16.28 15.37
CA ASP A 32 -7.91 -17.11 15.45
C ASP A 32 -9.08 -16.29 16.00
N TYR A 33 -10.04 -15.99 15.15
CA TYR A 33 -11.28 -15.26 15.46
C TYR A 33 -12.50 -16.17 15.37
N SER A 34 -12.31 -17.47 15.17
CA SER A 34 -13.41 -18.42 14.94
C SER A 34 -14.16 -18.83 16.20
N PHE A 35 -13.51 -18.69 17.36
CA PHE A 35 -14.08 -19.11 18.64
C PHE A 35 -15.21 -18.18 19.09
N LYS A 36 -16.18 -18.76 19.79
CA LYS A 36 -17.27 -18.02 20.46
C LYS A 36 -17.52 -18.60 21.84
N TYR A 37 -17.68 -17.74 22.83
CA TYR A 37 -18.11 -18.15 24.15
C TYR A 37 -19.61 -18.45 24.15
N ALA A 38 -20.00 -19.56 24.80
CA ALA A 38 -21.39 -19.90 24.98
C ALA A 38 -22.09 -18.82 25.84
N THR A 39 -23.30 -18.46 25.42
CA THR A 39 -24.13 -17.45 26.09
C THR A 39 -25.34 -18.08 26.78
N GLU A 40 -25.52 -19.41 26.65
CA GLU A 40 -26.61 -20.17 27.25
C GLU A 40 -26.14 -20.96 28.45
N GLY A 41 -26.99 -21.11 29.48
CA GLY A 41 -26.77 -21.99 30.65
C GLY A 41 -25.92 -21.40 31.78
N HIS A 42 -25.54 -20.13 31.71
CA HIS A 42 -24.75 -19.44 32.75
C HIS A 42 -25.58 -18.32 33.40
N GLY A 43 -25.18 -17.91 34.63
CA GLY A 43 -25.80 -16.75 35.30
C GLY A 43 -25.73 -15.48 34.50
N THR A 44 -26.56 -14.49 34.83
CA THR A 44 -26.69 -13.21 34.07
C THR A 44 -25.34 -12.51 33.85
N ASP A 45 -24.47 -12.50 34.83
CA ASP A 45 -23.16 -11.81 34.80
C ASP A 45 -22.17 -12.52 33.87
N ASP A 46 -22.11 -13.84 33.91
CA ASP A 46 -21.24 -14.64 33.00
C ASP A 46 -21.67 -14.53 31.53
N LYS A 47 -22.99 -14.47 31.30
CA LYS A 47 -23.58 -14.22 30.00
C LYS A 47 -23.14 -12.85 29.44
N LEU A 48 -23.18 -11.81 30.25
CA LEU A 48 -22.79 -10.44 29.88
C LEU A 48 -21.31 -10.38 29.47
N VAL A 49 -20.43 -11.02 30.23
CA VAL A 49 -18.99 -11.12 29.91
C VAL A 49 -18.79 -11.87 28.58
N SER A 50 -19.42 -13.03 28.41
CA SER A 50 -19.30 -13.83 27.19
C SER A 50 -19.79 -13.08 25.96
N MET A 51 -20.93 -12.38 26.06
CA MET A 51 -21.45 -11.54 24.97
C MET A 51 -20.51 -10.39 24.63
N SER A 52 -19.94 -9.72 25.64
CA SER A 52 -19.01 -8.62 25.47
C SER A 52 -17.73 -9.08 24.77
N LEU A 53 -17.15 -10.21 25.20
CA LEU A 53 -15.97 -10.79 24.58
C LEU A 53 -16.23 -11.21 23.12
N ASN A 54 -17.36 -11.86 22.84
CA ASN A 54 -17.75 -12.20 21.47
C ASN A 54 -17.90 -10.97 20.59
N ARG A 55 -18.47 -9.89 21.13
CA ARG A 55 -18.60 -8.61 20.41
C ARG A 55 -17.25 -7.96 20.12
N ILE A 56 -16.34 -7.96 21.09
CA ILE A 56 -14.96 -7.44 20.90
C ILE A 56 -14.25 -8.24 19.81
N THR A 57 -14.30 -9.58 19.87
CA THR A 57 -13.70 -10.44 18.83
C THR A 57 -14.26 -10.13 17.46
N GLN A 58 -15.56 -9.94 17.33
CA GLN A 58 -16.21 -9.60 16.06
C GLN A 58 -15.76 -8.23 15.53
N ILE A 59 -15.66 -7.22 16.41
CA ILE A 59 -15.20 -5.88 16.04
C ILE A 59 -13.75 -5.94 15.56
N LEU A 60 -12.87 -6.65 16.25
CA LEU A 60 -11.46 -6.81 15.87
C LEU A 60 -11.31 -7.58 14.56
N PHE A 61 -12.09 -8.64 14.37
CA PHE A 61 -12.13 -9.37 13.10
C PHE A 61 -12.53 -8.48 11.93
N GLN A 62 -13.62 -7.70 12.11
CA GLN A 62 -14.09 -6.79 11.08
C GLN A 62 -13.06 -5.70 10.77
N ALA A 63 -12.47 -5.07 11.79
CA ALA A 63 -11.45 -4.06 11.61
C ALA A 63 -10.22 -4.59 10.86
N LYS A 64 -9.81 -5.84 11.15
CA LYS A 64 -8.72 -6.50 10.44
C LYS A 64 -9.09 -6.82 8.99
N ALA A 65 -10.29 -7.34 8.74
CA ALA A 65 -10.79 -7.62 7.39
C ALA A 65 -10.84 -6.34 6.54
N ASP A 66 -11.34 -5.24 7.12
CA ASP A 66 -11.38 -3.93 6.46
C ASP A 66 -9.98 -3.36 6.18
N ALA A 67 -9.00 -3.61 7.06
CA ALA A 67 -7.62 -3.21 6.85
C ALA A 67 -6.99 -3.98 5.67
N ILE A 68 -7.15 -5.31 5.63
CA ILE A 68 -6.67 -6.16 4.53
C ILE A 68 -7.33 -5.77 3.20
N GLN A 69 -8.64 -5.52 3.22
CA GLN A 69 -9.36 -5.09 2.01
C GLN A 69 -8.86 -3.74 1.50
N ARG A 70 -8.58 -2.78 2.38
CA ARG A 70 -7.99 -1.49 2.02
C ARG A 70 -6.59 -1.64 1.45
N GLU A 71 -5.75 -2.46 2.06
CA GLU A 71 -4.40 -2.74 1.56
C GLU A 71 -4.45 -3.29 0.14
N LYS A 72 -5.28 -4.32 -0.10
CA LYS A 72 -5.48 -4.89 -1.43
C LYS A 72 -6.04 -3.88 -2.44
N TYR A 73 -6.94 -3.02 -2.01
CA TYR A 73 -7.48 -1.95 -2.86
C TYR A 73 -6.38 -0.97 -3.30
N TYR A 74 -5.51 -0.54 -2.37
CA TYR A 74 -4.38 0.32 -2.72
C TYR A 74 -3.37 -0.36 -3.64
N GLU A 75 -3.07 -1.63 -3.41
CA GLU A 75 -2.21 -2.43 -4.29
C GLU A 75 -2.73 -2.46 -5.73
N VAL A 76 -4.02 -2.74 -5.90
CA VAL A 76 -4.67 -2.74 -7.24
C VAL A 76 -4.58 -1.37 -7.89
N ILE A 77 -4.87 -0.28 -7.15
CA ILE A 77 -4.74 1.08 -7.69
C ILE A 77 -3.30 1.39 -8.11
N LEU A 78 -2.32 1.07 -7.26
CA LEU A 78 -0.91 1.32 -7.56
C LEU A 78 -0.45 0.59 -8.82
N ASN A 79 -0.96 -0.62 -9.06
CA ASN A 79 -0.62 -1.40 -10.25
C ASN A 79 -1.42 -1.01 -11.49
N PHE A 80 -2.54 -0.29 -11.33
CA PHE A 80 -3.34 0.20 -12.46
C PHE A 80 -2.79 1.50 -13.07
N VAL A 81 -2.03 2.29 -12.32
CA VAL A 81 -1.47 3.55 -12.84
C VAL A 81 -0.27 3.29 -13.76
N LYS A 82 -0.18 4.03 -14.87
CA LYS A 82 0.93 3.98 -15.83
C LYS A 82 2.18 4.74 -15.34
N THR A 83 2.30 4.97 -14.05
CA THR A 83 3.43 5.61 -13.39
C THR A 83 4.14 4.57 -12.55
N GLY A 84 5.43 4.37 -12.79
CA GLY A 84 6.27 3.56 -11.92
C GLY A 84 6.43 4.24 -10.56
N ILE A 85 6.16 3.52 -9.49
CA ILE A 85 6.28 4.05 -8.11
C ILE A 85 7.30 3.20 -7.36
N ILE A 86 8.27 3.87 -6.73
CA ILE A 86 9.27 3.25 -5.88
C ILE A 86 9.32 4.02 -4.57
N VAL A 87 9.23 3.32 -3.45
CA VAL A 87 9.38 3.87 -2.10
C VAL A 87 10.71 3.40 -1.52
N ILE A 88 11.56 4.33 -1.12
CA ILE A 88 12.95 4.11 -0.73
C ILE A 88 13.16 4.65 0.69
N ASP A 89 13.79 3.87 1.57
CA ASP A 89 14.24 4.35 2.88
C ASP A 89 15.58 5.11 2.79
N ASP A 90 16.03 5.68 3.91
CA ASP A 90 17.29 6.43 4.00
C ASP A 90 18.54 5.59 3.69
N ASN A 91 18.45 4.27 3.80
CA ASN A 91 19.52 3.34 3.50
C ASN A 91 19.57 2.95 2.01
N GLY A 92 18.55 3.36 1.22
CA GLY A 92 18.39 2.97 -0.17
C GLY A 92 17.71 1.62 -0.37
N THR A 93 17.09 1.07 0.68
CA THR A 93 16.27 -0.14 0.60
C THR A 93 14.93 0.18 -0.01
N ILE A 94 14.46 -0.66 -0.91
CA ILE A 94 13.14 -0.51 -1.52
C ILE A 94 12.09 -1.08 -0.56
N CYS A 95 11.26 -0.19 -0.01
CA CYS A 95 10.16 -0.57 0.87
C CYS A 95 8.94 -1.04 0.09
N GLN A 96 8.68 -0.42 -1.08
CA GLN A 96 7.55 -0.74 -1.95
C GLN A 96 7.84 -0.32 -3.39
N SER A 97 7.31 -1.05 -4.34
CA SER A 97 7.30 -0.73 -5.76
C SER A 97 6.06 -1.33 -6.43
N ASN A 98 5.62 -0.73 -7.54
CA ASN A 98 4.55 -1.28 -8.36
C ASN A 98 5.08 -1.96 -9.63
N ASP A 99 4.22 -2.70 -10.32
CA ASP A 99 4.56 -3.45 -11.54
C ASP A 99 5.07 -2.54 -12.65
N GLU A 100 4.55 -1.32 -12.73
CA GLU A 100 4.97 -0.35 -13.75
C GLU A 100 6.41 0.13 -13.54
N ALA A 101 6.89 0.25 -12.29
CA ALA A 101 8.29 0.54 -12.01
C ALA A 101 9.20 -0.56 -12.54
N PHE A 102 8.86 -1.83 -12.32
CA PHE A 102 9.60 -2.96 -12.86
C PHE A 102 9.60 -2.96 -14.39
N ARG A 103 8.45 -2.68 -14.99
CA ARG A 103 8.29 -2.59 -16.45
C ARG A 103 9.16 -1.50 -17.07
N LEU A 104 9.15 -0.30 -16.48
CA LEU A 104 9.91 0.85 -16.99
C LEU A 104 11.42 0.66 -16.82
N LEU A 105 11.85 0.06 -15.72
CA LEU A 105 13.27 -0.21 -15.45
C LEU A 105 13.78 -1.45 -16.19
N GLY A 106 12.90 -2.34 -16.66
CA GLY A 106 13.30 -3.59 -17.32
C GLY A 106 13.89 -4.63 -16.36
N ILE A 107 13.42 -4.67 -15.11
CA ILE A 107 13.89 -5.60 -14.07
C ILE A 107 12.72 -6.34 -13.45
N SER A 108 12.98 -7.52 -12.91
CA SER A 108 11.95 -8.35 -12.26
C SER A 108 11.96 -8.25 -10.74
N ILE A 109 13.06 -7.84 -10.13
CA ILE A 109 13.23 -7.77 -8.68
C ILE A 109 14.05 -6.52 -8.35
N LEU A 110 13.58 -5.74 -7.38
CA LEU A 110 14.26 -4.56 -6.87
C LEU A 110 14.11 -4.49 -5.35
N THR A 111 15.18 -4.73 -4.62
CA THR A 111 15.20 -4.68 -3.15
C THR A 111 16.07 -3.54 -2.63
N HIS A 112 17.00 -3.04 -3.46
CA HIS A 112 17.89 -1.95 -3.09
C HIS A 112 18.30 -1.15 -4.34
N ILE A 113 18.38 0.19 -4.22
CA ILE A 113 18.73 1.09 -5.33
C ILE A 113 20.06 0.76 -6.00
N LYS A 114 21.04 0.19 -5.27
CA LYS A 114 22.34 -0.23 -5.84
C LYS A 114 22.21 -1.23 -6.97
N GLN A 115 21.14 -2.03 -7.00
CA GLN A 115 20.89 -2.99 -8.09
C GLN A 115 20.65 -2.28 -9.44
N LEU A 116 20.17 -1.04 -9.41
CA LEU A 116 19.96 -0.23 -10.61
C LEU A 116 21.26 0.17 -11.32
N ALA A 117 22.42 0.01 -10.67
CA ALA A 117 23.73 0.22 -11.30
C ALA A 117 23.97 -0.74 -12.49
N GLN A 118 23.26 -1.86 -12.54
CA GLN A 118 23.30 -2.80 -13.67
C GLN A 118 22.62 -2.22 -14.93
N ILE A 119 21.67 -1.30 -14.75
CA ILE A 119 20.97 -0.62 -15.83
C ILE A 119 21.74 0.66 -16.20
N ASP A 120 21.94 1.53 -15.21
CA ASP A 120 22.66 2.79 -15.36
C ASP A 120 23.16 3.29 -13.98
N VAL A 121 24.45 3.60 -13.90
CA VAL A 121 25.07 4.16 -12.69
C VAL A 121 24.54 5.58 -12.39
N GLN A 122 24.20 6.35 -13.43
CA GLN A 122 23.64 7.70 -13.27
C GLN A 122 22.27 7.65 -12.60
N LEU A 123 21.46 6.62 -12.88
CA LEU A 123 20.16 6.42 -12.24
C LEU A 123 20.31 6.27 -10.72
N VAL A 124 21.30 5.49 -10.26
CA VAL A 124 21.60 5.34 -8.82
C VAL A 124 22.00 6.68 -8.21
N ASN A 125 22.87 7.46 -8.89
CA ASN A 125 23.30 8.75 -8.41
C ASN A 125 22.14 9.76 -8.31
N ILE A 126 21.24 9.74 -9.30
CA ILE A 126 20.04 10.60 -9.29
C ILE A 126 19.15 10.20 -8.11
N LEU A 127 18.85 8.92 -7.92
CA LEU A 127 17.98 8.44 -6.85
C LEU A 127 18.55 8.68 -5.44
N ASN A 128 19.88 8.70 -5.30
CA ASN A 128 20.52 9.04 -4.03
C ASN A 128 20.39 10.54 -3.69
N ASN A 129 20.44 11.41 -4.69
CA ASN A 129 20.59 12.85 -4.50
C ASN A 129 19.33 13.68 -4.81
N ILE A 130 18.30 13.08 -5.39
CA ILE A 130 17.06 13.79 -5.73
C ILE A 130 16.32 14.21 -4.47
N GLN A 131 15.99 15.50 -4.37
CA GLN A 131 15.29 16.08 -3.24
C GLN A 131 13.77 16.10 -3.46
N ALA A 132 13.03 16.24 -2.38
CA ALA A 132 11.57 16.38 -2.46
C ALA A 132 11.18 17.58 -3.33
N GLY A 133 10.22 17.36 -4.23
CA GLY A 133 9.77 18.36 -5.20
C GLY A 133 10.62 18.48 -6.45
N GLU A 134 11.82 17.89 -6.52
CA GLU A 134 12.64 17.91 -7.72
C GLU A 134 12.12 16.99 -8.81
N LYS A 135 12.37 17.41 -10.06
CA LYS A 135 12.21 16.59 -11.27
C LYS A 135 13.55 16.42 -11.94
N LYS A 136 13.89 15.19 -12.28
CA LYS A 136 15.09 14.83 -13.06
C LYS A 136 14.66 13.99 -14.26
N GLN A 137 15.45 14.03 -15.31
CA GLN A 137 15.24 13.21 -16.49
C GLN A 137 16.48 12.38 -16.75
N ILE A 138 16.27 11.14 -17.18
CA ILE A 138 17.34 10.23 -17.57
C ILE A 138 16.88 9.35 -18.72
N SER A 139 17.76 9.11 -19.69
CA SER A 139 17.54 8.12 -20.74
C SER A 139 18.30 6.87 -20.40
N ILE A 140 17.60 5.76 -20.24
CA ILE A 140 18.16 4.44 -19.94
C ILE A 140 17.95 3.51 -21.12
N SER A 141 18.82 2.52 -21.26
CA SER A 141 18.65 1.43 -22.21
C SER A 141 18.29 0.16 -21.45
N ASN A 142 17.14 -0.43 -21.75
CA ASN A 142 16.70 -1.70 -21.21
C ASN A 142 16.40 -2.69 -22.35
N GLU A 143 15.92 -3.88 -22.03
CA GLU A 143 15.59 -4.93 -23.01
C GLU A 143 14.56 -4.50 -24.09
N ARG A 144 13.81 -3.41 -23.85
CA ARG A 144 12.80 -2.84 -24.76
C ARG A 144 13.34 -1.69 -25.60
N GLY A 145 14.60 -1.31 -25.41
CA GLY A 145 15.26 -0.22 -26.11
C GLY A 145 15.52 1.01 -25.23
N PHE A 146 15.62 2.19 -25.85
CA PHE A 146 15.85 3.45 -25.13
C PHE A 146 14.54 4.00 -24.59
N VAL A 147 14.51 4.22 -23.27
CA VAL A 147 13.38 4.81 -22.56
C VAL A 147 13.85 6.08 -21.87
N THR A 148 13.14 7.19 -22.05
CA THR A 148 13.42 8.44 -21.33
C THR A 148 12.46 8.59 -20.17
N LEU A 149 13.00 8.48 -18.97
CA LEU A 149 12.25 8.56 -17.72
C LEU A 149 12.30 9.96 -17.13
N SER A 150 11.15 10.48 -16.72
CA SER A 150 11.02 11.59 -15.79
C SER A 150 10.85 11.05 -14.38
N LEU A 151 11.75 11.43 -13.50
CA LEU A 151 11.71 11.08 -12.08
C LEU A 151 11.19 12.28 -11.29
N HIS A 152 10.24 12.04 -10.41
CA HIS A 152 9.74 13.05 -9.47
C HIS A 152 9.81 12.49 -8.05
N ALA A 153 10.48 13.20 -7.14
CA ALA A 153 10.65 12.79 -5.75
C ALA A 153 9.70 13.53 -4.82
N SER A 154 9.21 12.82 -3.82
CA SER A 154 8.42 13.32 -2.70
C SER A 154 8.90 12.62 -1.43
N GLU A 155 8.80 13.26 -0.28
CA GLU A 155 9.19 12.71 1.02
C GLU A 155 7.99 12.61 1.93
N ILE A 156 7.96 11.52 2.70
CA ILE A 156 6.93 11.28 3.71
C ILE A 156 7.61 10.72 4.96
N GLU A 157 7.23 11.24 6.11
CA GLU A 157 7.59 10.69 7.41
C GLU A 157 6.50 9.72 7.87
N LEU A 158 6.85 8.46 8.05
CA LEU A 158 5.94 7.38 8.45
C LEU A 158 6.47 6.73 9.73
N ARG A 159 5.82 6.99 10.89
CA ARG A 159 6.14 6.34 12.17
C ARG A 159 7.65 6.28 12.44
N ASP A 160 8.31 7.40 12.54
CA ASP A 160 9.75 7.55 12.77
C ASP A 160 10.67 7.03 11.65
N LYS A 161 10.12 6.75 10.46
CA LYS A 161 10.89 6.40 9.26
C LYS A 161 10.73 7.47 8.21
N HIS A 162 11.84 7.98 7.74
CA HIS A 162 11.90 8.83 6.57
C HIS A 162 11.88 7.95 5.31
N VAL A 163 10.93 8.19 4.43
CA VAL A 163 10.87 7.47 3.15
C VAL A 163 10.67 8.46 2.00
N ARG A 164 11.34 8.20 0.89
CA ARG A 164 11.19 8.93 -0.36
C ARG A 164 10.36 8.12 -1.32
N ILE A 165 9.39 8.78 -1.93
CA ILE A 165 8.55 8.22 -3.01
C ILE A 165 9.06 8.78 -4.31
N ILE A 166 9.46 7.92 -5.22
CA ILE A 166 9.92 8.28 -6.56
C ILE A 166 8.86 7.82 -7.56
N ALA A 167 8.33 8.77 -8.32
CA ALA A 167 7.46 8.51 -9.47
C ALA A 167 8.30 8.51 -10.75
N LEU A 168 8.13 7.48 -11.57
CA LEU A 168 8.81 7.27 -12.85
C LEU A 168 7.77 7.36 -13.98
N ASN A 169 7.93 8.29 -14.89
CA ASN A 169 7.07 8.42 -16.06
C ASN A 169 7.89 8.27 -17.34
N ASP A 170 7.40 7.51 -18.30
CA ASP A 170 7.97 7.45 -19.65
C ASP A 170 7.52 8.67 -20.45
N ILE A 171 8.46 9.60 -20.70
CA ILE A 171 8.16 10.86 -21.40
C ILE A 171 7.95 10.61 -22.91
N LYS A 172 8.55 9.57 -23.47
CA LYS A 172 8.46 9.31 -24.90
C LYS A 172 7.02 9.04 -25.32
N ASN A 173 6.31 8.21 -24.58
CA ASN A 173 4.90 7.93 -24.82
C ASN A 173 4.01 9.18 -24.63
N GLU A 174 4.28 10.00 -23.59
CA GLU A 174 3.53 11.24 -23.37
C GLU A 174 3.76 12.29 -24.49
N MET A 175 4.97 12.35 -25.03
CA MET A 175 5.26 13.25 -26.15
C MET A 175 4.60 12.78 -27.44
N GLU A 176 4.66 11.50 -27.75
CA GLU A 176 4.02 10.91 -28.93
C GLU A 176 2.49 11.09 -28.91
N GLU A 177 1.83 10.89 -27.78
CA GLU A 177 0.39 11.14 -27.62
C GLU A 177 0.05 12.65 -27.81
N LYS A 178 0.84 13.55 -27.22
CA LYS A 178 0.62 15.00 -27.38
C LYS A 178 0.92 15.50 -28.76
N GLU A 179 1.94 14.96 -29.43
CA GLU A 179 2.24 15.27 -30.83
C GLU A 179 1.10 14.79 -31.72
N LEU A 180 0.62 13.58 -31.56
CA LEU A 180 -0.51 13.03 -32.31
C LEU A 180 -1.76 13.89 -32.17
N ASP A 181 -2.12 14.28 -30.96
CA ASP A 181 -3.25 15.16 -30.66
C ASP A 181 -3.07 16.54 -31.30
N SER A 182 -1.85 17.07 -31.29
CA SER A 182 -1.52 18.35 -31.96
C SER A 182 -1.64 18.24 -33.46
N TRP A 183 -1.16 17.15 -34.08
CA TRP A 183 -1.31 16.87 -35.51
C TRP A 183 -2.78 16.71 -35.90
N ILE A 184 -3.60 16.01 -35.15
CA ILE A 184 -5.04 15.86 -35.41
C ILE A 184 -5.73 17.23 -35.35
N ARG A 185 -5.40 18.05 -34.36
CA ARG A 185 -5.94 19.41 -34.24
C ARG A 185 -5.52 20.30 -35.41
N LEU A 186 -4.25 20.26 -35.79
CA LEU A 186 -3.72 21.04 -36.92
C LEU A 186 -4.37 20.61 -38.22
N THR A 187 -4.48 19.33 -38.51
CA THR A 187 -5.15 18.78 -39.69
C THR A 187 -6.61 19.22 -39.78
N ARG A 188 -7.32 19.22 -38.61
CA ARG A 188 -8.73 19.69 -38.58
C ARG A 188 -8.85 21.18 -38.93
N VAL A 189 -7.96 22.03 -38.39
CA VAL A 189 -7.96 23.47 -38.69
C VAL A 189 -7.63 23.70 -40.15
N LEU A 190 -6.59 23.07 -40.71
CA LEU A 190 -6.22 23.19 -42.12
C LEU A 190 -7.34 22.74 -43.05
N THR A 191 -7.99 21.60 -42.75
CA THR A 191 -9.12 21.12 -43.54
C THR A 191 -10.27 22.12 -43.54
N HIS A 192 -10.57 22.72 -42.38
CA HIS A 192 -11.63 23.73 -42.24
C HIS A 192 -11.28 25.00 -43.04
N GLU A 193 -10.03 25.49 -42.98
CA GLU A 193 -9.59 26.68 -43.74
C GLU A 193 -9.57 26.42 -45.25
N ILE A 194 -9.12 25.23 -45.67
CA ILE A 194 -9.14 24.85 -47.10
C ILE A 194 -10.58 24.77 -47.63
N MET A 195 -11.49 24.15 -46.86
CA MET A 195 -12.91 24.07 -47.25
C MET A 195 -13.56 25.47 -47.36
N ASN A 196 -13.21 26.37 -46.43
CA ASN A 196 -13.72 27.75 -46.47
C ASN A 196 -13.11 28.59 -47.60
N SER A 197 -11.91 28.25 -48.10
CA SER A 197 -11.23 28.99 -49.20
C SER A 197 -11.68 28.55 -50.60
N ILE A 198 -12.37 27.40 -50.71
CA ILE A 198 -12.84 26.83 -51.99
C ILE A 198 -14.34 27.17 -52.24
N THR A 199 -15.03 27.70 -51.21
CA THR A 199 -16.44 28.16 -51.32
C THR A 199 -16.51 29.63 -51.61
#